data_5dbb9891c02f67c24e736d80c17d9985
#
_entry.id   5dbb9891c02f67c24e736d80c17d9985
#
_cell.length_a   1.000
_cell.length_b   1.000
_cell.length_c   1.000
_cell.angle_alpha   90.00
_cell.angle_beta   90.00
_cell.angle_gamma   90.00
#
_symmetry.space_group_name_H-M   'P 1'
#
loop_
_entity.id
_entity.type
_entity.pdbx_description
1 polymer ?
#
loop_
_entity_poly.entity_id
_entity_poly.type
_entity_poly.pdbx_seq_one_letter_code
_entity_poly.pdbx_strand_id
1 'polypeptide(L)'
;MSIVVLKLPDVKVKSETRPTHCPSCQGEILQRWGGQVRRVRDPQVSSAQVYRYRCCRCRHTFRHYPAGVDQAQQSQRLRKLAALCWRLGLSYRGIAAVLAAFRVGISRMSAWRDAQEMAGQLKRRRIWKPVRVLGLDGAYVRAWGGVRPVLVAVDLGEKQPVAIGYVDEYNPQAVRRFLEPLVKRLGVSVIVTDDLVHYKTVAEKLGLEHQICQFHVRRWVGRTLKELNSGLPQEWLWVIDEIKKLMAELPLEGSKRFYELWKQIPIGRHGRMHQPLSALDQLRQLLLRLSEHWPQYRVFDWQPDVPWTNNGTEQVIGRMKMRSRTVRGYKTQPGLLNGLMLAGTSPE
;
A
#
# COMPACT_ATOMS: atom_id res chain seq x y z
N MET A 1 10.10 0.36 25.22
CA MET A 1 10.57 -0.52 24.12
C MET A 1 9.54 -1.62 23.94
N SER A 2 8.83 -1.65 22.82
CA SER A 2 7.92 -2.76 22.52
C SER A 2 8.75 -3.93 22.00
N ILE A 3 8.83 -5.01 22.77
CA ILE A 3 9.45 -6.26 22.34
C ILE A 3 8.48 -6.92 21.35
N VAL A 4 8.82 -6.93 20.07
CA VAL A 4 8.08 -7.67 19.05
C VAL A 4 8.46 -9.14 19.15
N VAL A 5 7.60 -9.93 19.78
CA VAL A 5 7.76 -11.39 19.81
C VAL A 5 7.29 -11.95 18.47
N LEU A 6 8.23 -12.29 17.61
CA LEU A 6 7.95 -12.99 16.35
C LEU A 6 7.54 -14.44 16.63
N LYS A 7 6.27 -14.75 16.49
CA LYS A 7 5.79 -16.13 16.46
C LYS A 7 6.14 -16.76 15.12
N LEU A 8 7.27 -17.46 15.08
CA LEU A 8 7.60 -18.32 13.96
C LEU A 8 6.76 -19.62 14.03
N PRO A 9 6.28 -20.17 12.92
CA PRO A 9 5.48 -21.39 12.94
C PRO A 9 6.30 -22.57 13.45
N ASP A 10 5.67 -23.44 14.22
CA ASP A 10 6.25 -24.71 14.63
C ASP A 10 6.52 -25.59 13.42
N VAL A 11 7.56 -26.42 13.52
CA VAL A 11 7.93 -27.41 12.52
C VAL A 11 7.89 -28.79 13.15
N LYS A 12 6.94 -29.61 12.72
CA LYS A 12 6.77 -30.98 13.21
C LYS A 12 7.51 -31.98 12.31
N VAL A 13 8.10 -33.00 12.92
CA VAL A 13 8.77 -34.10 12.20
C VAL A 13 7.75 -35.04 11.55
N LYS A 14 6.57 -35.19 12.14
CA LYS A 14 5.50 -36.07 11.68
C LYS A 14 4.15 -35.37 11.86
N SER A 15 3.22 -35.63 10.95
CA SER A 15 1.85 -35.15 11.11
C SER A 15 1.12 -35.94 12.18
N GLU A 16 0.46 -35.24 13.08
CA GLU A 16 -0.36 -35.81 14.18
C GLU A 16 -1.75 -36.21 13.66
N THR A 17 -2.19 -35.61 12.56
CA THR A 17 -3.52 -35.82 11.98
C THR A 17 -3.43 -36.40 10.57
N ARG A 18 -4.51 -37.04 10.14
CA ARG A 18 -4.72 -37.44 8.74
C ARG A 18 -5.45 -36.31 8.00
N PRO A 19 -5.28 -36.19 6.67
CA PRO A 19 -6.10 -35.29 5.89
C PRO A 19 -7.56 -35.77 5.94
N THR A 20 -8.49 -34.84 6.06
CA THR A 20 -9.92 -35.11 6.14
C THR A 20 -10.58 -35.15 4.75
N HIS A 21 -10.06 -34.39 3.80
CA HIS A 21 -10.66 -34.22 2.47
C HIS A 21 -9.61 -34.27 1.36
N CYS A 22 -10.03 -34.71 0.20
CA CYS A 22 -9.23 -34.65 -1.02
C CYS A 22 -9.12 -33.20 -1.53
N PRO A 23 -7.92 -32.67 -1.82
CA PRO A 23 -7.76 -31.30 -2.30
C PRO A 23 -8.35 -31.06 -3.71
N SER A 24 -8.66 -32.13 -4.46
CA SER A 24 -9.19 -32.04 -5.83
C SER A 24 -10.72 -32.09 -5.89
N CYS A 25 -11.36 -33.04 -5.16
CA CYS A 25 -12.80 -33.29 -5.27
C CYS A 25 -13.56 -33.22 -3.92
N GLN A 26 -12.88 -32.85 -2.85
CA GLN A 26 -13.40 -32.78 -1.47
C GLN A 26 -13.96 -34.11 -0.92
N GLY A 27 -13.67 -35.26 -1.60
CA GLY A 27 -14.09 -36.57 -1.10
C GLY A 27 -13.37 -36.95 0.19
N GLU A 28 -14.08 -37.55 1.14
CA GLU A 28 -13.59 -37.82 2.50
C GLU A 28 -12.89 -39.18 2.63
N ILE A 29 -13.18 -40.14 1.72
CA ILE A 29 -12.59 -41.47 1.79
C ILE A 29 -11.19 -41.43 1.17
N LEU A 30 -10.18 -41.47 2.03
CA LEU A 30 -8.77 -41.37 1.68
C LEU A 30 -7.99 -42.61 2.11
N GLN A 31 -7.30 -43.24 1.18
CA GLN A 31 -6.41 -44.36 1.43
C GLN A 31 -4.96 -43.85 1.58
N ARG A 32 -4.26 -44.31 2.63
CA ARG A 32 -2.81 -44.08 2.75
C ARG A 32 -2.07 -44.86 1.68
N TRP A 33 -1.34 -44.15 0.81
CA TRP A 33 -0.68 -44.73 -0.38
C TRP A 33 0.83 -44.77 -0.27
N GLY A 34 1.36 -44.73 0.96
CA GLY A 34 2.77 -44.77 1.25
C GLY A 34 3.26 -43.57 2.05
N GLY A 35 4.56 -43.47 2.22
CA GLY A 35 5.22 -42.38 2.92
C GLY A 35 6.74 -42.41 2.70
N GLN A 36 7.36 -41.28 2.90
CA GLN A 36 8.83 -41.14 2.79
C GLN A 36 9.35 -40.15 3.82
N VAL A 37 10.57 -40.36 4.29
CA VAL A 37 11.32 -39.37 5.04
C VAL A 37 11.94 -38.39 4.06
N ARG A 38 11.67 -37.12 4.29
CA ARG A 38 12.16 -36.04 3.43
C ARG A 38 13.13 -35.15 4.23
N ARG A 39 14.25 -34.81 3.62
CA ARG A 39 15.19 -33.83 4.18
C ARG A 39 14.53 -32.44 4.22
N VAL A 40 14.64 -31.76 5.38
CA VAL A 40 14.16 -30.39 5.61
C VAL A 40 15.32 -29.52 6.04
N ARG A 41 15.40 -28.32 5.48
CA ARG A 41 16.37 -27.30 5.92
C ARG A 41 15.68 -26.45 6.99
N ASP A 42 16.11 -26.65 8.23
CA ASP A 42 15.60 -25.94 9.40
C ASP A 42 16.63 -26.01 10.53
N PRO A 43 16.74 -25.01 11.41
CA PRO A 43 17.72 -25.02 12.51
C PRO A 43 17.56 -26.15 13.50
N GLN A 44 16.36 -26.72 13.66
CA GLN A 44 16.03 -27.72 14.70
C GLN A 44 15.59 -29.06 14.11
N VAL A 45 15.12 -29.08 12.85
CA VAL A 45 14.54 -30.27 12.22
C VAL A 45 15.25 -30.54 10.91
N SER A 46 15.97 -31.66 10.82
CA SER A 46 16.71 -32.06 9.60
C SER A 46 15.89 -32.89 8.61
N SER A 47 14.82 -33.54 9.08
CA SER A 47 13.95 -34.38 8.25
C SER A 47 12.52 -34.42 8.77
N ALA A 48 11.58 -34.74 7.88
CA ALA A 48 10.16 -34.89 8.24
C ALA A 48 9.53 -36.06 7.49
N GLN A 49 8.62 -36.75 8.14
CA GLN A 49 7.83 -37.83 7.56
C GLN A 49 6.68 -37.25 6.75
N VAL A 50 6.66 -37.49 5.44
CA VAL A 50 5.61 -37.04 4.53
C VAL A 50 4.82 -38.26 4.05
N TYR A 51 3.50 -38.20 4.20
CA TYR A 51 2.62 -39.28 3.77
C TYR A 51 1.99 -38.96 2.41
N ARG A 52 1.76 -40.00 1.61
CA ARG A 52 1.02 -39.93 0.37
C ARG A 52 -0.36 -40.55 0.58
N TYR A 53 -1.40 -39.87 0.10
CA TYR A 53 -2.77 -40.34 0.15
C TYR A 53 -3.34 -40.43 -1.26
N ARG A 54 -4.31 -41.35 -1.47
CA ARG A 54 -5.11 -41.49 -2.66
C ARG A 54 -6.58 -41.32 -2.32
N CYS A 55 -7.28 -40.50 -3.07
CA CYS A 55 -8.72 -40.35 -2.94
C CYS A 55 -9.43 -41.56 -3.59
N CYS A 56 -10.34 -42.21 -2.87
CA CYS A 56 -11.12 -43.33 -3.41
C CYS A 56 -12.15 -42.88 -4.47
N ARG A 57 -12.64 -41.61 -4.38
CA ARG A 57 -13.62 -41.06 -5.33
C ARG A 57 -13.00 -40.68 -6.67
N CYS A 58 -11.99 -39.80 -6.69
CA CYS A 58 -11.41 -39.26 -7.94
C CYS A 58 -10.05 -39.86 -8.32
N ARG A 59 -9.54 -40.77 -7.53
CA ARG A 59 -8.22 -41.43 -7.72
C ARG A 59 -7.02 -40.48 -7.62
N HIS A 60 -7.22 -39.16 -7.36
CA HIS A 60 -6.13 -38.22 -7.19
C HIS A 60 -5.21 -38.61 -6.02
N THR A 61 -3.90 -38.51 -6.25
CA THR A 61 -2.89 -38.75 -5.19
C THR A 61 -2.22 -37.46 -4.80
N PHE A 62 -2.11 -37.22 -3.49
CA PHE A 62 -1.50 -36.03 -2.94
C PHE A 62 -0.62 -36.34 -1.72
N ARG A 63 0.27 -35.40 -1.40
CA ARG A 63 1.13 -35.49 -0.23
C ARG A 63 0.54 -34.71 0.93
N HIS A 64 0.59 -35.30 2.12
CA HIS A 64 0.23 -34.66 3.36
C HIS A 64 1.51 -34.39 4.16
N TYR A 65 1.76 -33.12 4.41
CA TYR A 65 2.95 -32.63 5.09
C TYR A 65 2.66 -32.34 6.56
N PRO A 66 3.61 -32.55 7.50
CA PRO A 66 3.46 -32.09 8.86
C PRO A 66 3.48 -30.56 8.95
N ALA A 67 3.00 -30.02 10.07
CA ALA A 67 2.98 -28.59 10.31
C ALA A 67 4.36 -27.96 10.10
N GLY A 68 4.40 -26.80 9.46
CA GLY A 68 5.63 -26.06 9.18
C GLY A 68 6.49 -26.60 8.02
N VAL A 69 6.07 -27.70 7.37
CA VAL A 69 6.73 -28.30 6.20
C VAL A 69 5.78 -28.28 5.01
N ASP A 70 6.31 -28.12 3.81
CA ASP A 70 5.55 -28.20 2.55
C ASP A 70 6.43 -28.72 1.40
N GLN A 71 6.11 -28.34 0.16
CA GLN A 71 6.89 -28.76 -1.01
C GLN A 71 8.31 -28.21 -1.06
N ALA A 72 8.59 -27.06 -0.42
CA ALA A 72 9.93 -26.48 -0.37
C ALA A 72 10.86 -27.32 0.51
N GLN A 73 12.15 -27.26 0.25
CA GLN A 73 13.14 -27.89 1.13
C GLN A 73 13.31 -27.15 2.46
N GLN A 74 13.09 -25.83 2.46
CA GLN A 74 13.13 -25.02 3.66
C GLN A 74 11.81 -25.12 4.42
N SER A 75 11.89 -25.15 5.76
CA SER A 75 10.71 -25.03 6.61
C SER A 75 10.01 -23.67 6.42
N GLN A 76 8.73 -23.61 6.73
CA GLN A 76 7.97 -22.35 6.70
C GLN A 76 8.56 -21.31 7.65
N ARG A 77 9.04 -21.74 8.82
CA ARG A 77 9.70 -20.89 9.80
C ARG A 77 10.98 -20.26 9.24
N LEU A 78 11.82 -21.05 8.56
CA LEU A 78 13.06 -20.56 7.93
C LEU A 78 12.75 -19.54 6.83
N ARG A 79 11.75 -19.80 6.00
CA ARG A 79 11.34 -18.88 4.93
C ARG A 79 10.77 -17.57 5.49
N LYS A 80 9.97 -17.63 6.56
CA LYS A 80 9.50 -16.41 7.25
C LYS A 80 10.65 -15.61 7.83
N LEU A 81 11.63 -16.29 8.45
CA LEU A 81 12.83 -15.63 8.98
C LEU A 81 13.65 -14.97 7.86
N ALA A 82 13.86 -15.64 6.74
CA ALA A 82 14.57 -15.07 5.58
C ALA A 82 13.86 -13.80 5.04
N ALA A 83 12.53 -13.83 4.92
CA ALA A 83 11.74 -12.69 4.49
C ALA A 83 11.80 -11.52 5.48
N LEU A 84 11.78 -11.82 6.80
CA LEU A 84 11.95 -10.81 7.84
C LEU A 84 13.33 -10.17 7.78
N CYS A 85 14.40 -10.97 7.72
CA CYS A 85 15.76 -10.45 7.58
C CYS A 85 15.90 -9.54 6.35
N TRP A 86 15.29 -9.93 5.23
CA TRP A 86 15.26 -9.08 4.04
C TRP A 86 14.55 -7.74 4.32
N ARG A 87 13.41 -7.78 4.98
CA ARG A 87 12.65 -6.60 5.32
C ARG A 87 13.40 -5.66 6.26
N LEU A 88 14.14 -6.22 7.24
CA LEU A 88 14.97 -5.48 8.17
C LEU A 88 16.24 -4.88 7.55
N GLY A 89 16.46 -5.06 6.25
CA GLY A 89 17.55 -4.40 5.53
C GLY A 89 18.64 -5.32 5.02
N LEU A 90 18.68 -6.60 5.41
CA LEU A 90 19.72 -7.51 4.98
C LEU A 90 19.64 -7.78 3.46
N SER A 91 20.81 -7.87 2.83
CA SER A 91 20.92 -8.37 1.46
C SER A 91 20.66 -9.88 1.41
N TYR A 92 20.32 -10.45 0.25
CA TYR A 92 20.16 -11.89 0.10
C TYR A 92 21.45 -12.69 0.43
N ARG A 93 22.63 -12.08 0.25
CA ARG A 93 23.90 -12.66 0.71
C ARG A 93 24.02 -12.61 2.23
N GLY A 94 23.64 -11.48 2.85
CA GLY A 94 23.61 -11.33 4.30
C GLY A 94 22.65 -12.32 4.96
N ILE A 95 21.47 -12.54 4.38
CA ILE A 95 20.52 -13.56 4.84
C ILE A 95 21.13 -14.95 4.81
N ALA A 96 21.76 -15.33 3.69
CA ALA A 96 22.43 -16.62 3.58
C ALA A 96 23.55 -16.78 4.63
N ALA A 97 24.32 -15.72 4.90
CA ALA A 97 25.37 -15.73 5.93
C ALA A 97 24.79 -15.85 7.34
N VAL A 98 23.73 -15.10 7.68
CA VAL A 98 23.05 -15.22 8.98
C VAL A 98 22.51 -16.63 9.20
N LEU A 99 21.83 -17.20 8.20
CA LEU A 99 21.28 -18.55 8.32
C LEU A 99 22.37 -19.63 8.38
N ALA A 100 23.52 -19.43 7.73
CA ALA A 100 24.68 -20.31 7.86
C ALA A 100 25.24 -20.33 9.30
N ALA A 101 25.22 -19.19 10.01
CA ALA A 101 25.58 -19.14 11.43
C ALA A 101 24.67 -20.03 12.32
N PHE A 102 23.43 -20.24 11.92
CA PHE A 102 22.49 -21.20 12.54
C PHE A 102 22.63 -22.62 11.95
N ARG A 103 23.73 -22.94 11.28
CA ARG A 103 24.00 -24.23 10.62
C ARG A 103 22.98 -24.60 9.53
N VAL A 104 22.31 -23.63 8.95
CA VAL A 104 21.34 -23.83 7.86
C VAL A 104 21.85 -23.17 6.59
N GLY A 105 22.49 -23.95 5.73
CA GLY A 105 22.98 -23.45 4.44
C GLY A 105 21.84 -23.24 3.43
N ILE A 106 21.64 -21.99 3.01
CA ILE A 106 20.79 -21.66 1.86
C ILE A 106 21.55 -20.79 0.86
N SER A 107 21.15 -20.85 -0.41
CA SER A 107 21.71 -19.96 -1.42
C SER A 107 21.04 -18.58 -1.38
N ARG A 108 21.72 -17.54 -1.90
CA ARG A 108 21.11 -16.21 -2.10
C ARG A 108 19.84 -16.27 -2.96
N MET A 109 19.77 -17.21 -3.92
CA MET A 109 18.58 -17.40 -4.76
C MET A 109 17.43 -18.02 -3.98
N SER A 110 17.70 -18.92 -3.04
CA SER A 110 16.68 -19.45 -2.13
C SER A 110 16.10 -18.34 -1.25
N ALA A 111 16.96 -17.51 -0.64
CA ALA A 111 16.49 -16.35 0.14
C ALA A 111 15.65 -15.36 -0.69
N TRP A 112 16.01 -15.15 -1.96
CA TRP A 112 15.20 -14.34 -2.87
C TRP A 112 13.83 -14.97 -3.15
N ARG A 113 13.79 -16.28 -3.45
CA ARG A 113 12.52 -17.00 -3.68
C ARG A 113 11.62 -16.97 -2.45
N ASP A 114 12.19 -17.14 -1.26
CA ASP A 114 11.45 -17.07 0.01
C ASP A 114 10.79 -15.69 0.19
N ALA A 115 11.53 -14.61 -0.07
CA ALA A 115 10.96 -13.26 -0.01
C ALA A 115 9.85 -13.04 -1.05
N GLN A 116 10.01 -13.54 -2.29
CA GLN A 116 8.98 -13.44 -3.33
C GLN A 116 7.71 -14.23 -2.96
N GLU A 117 7.87 -15.42 -2.43
CA GLU A 117 6.76 -16.27 -2.00
C GLU A 117 5.98 -15.65 -0.84
N MET A 118 6.68 -15.12 0.17
CA MET A 118 6.06 -14.43 1.30
C MET A 118 5.25 -13.22 0.84
N ALA A 119 5.76 -12.41 -0.09
CA ALA A 119 5.02 -11.31 -0.69
C ALA A 119 3.74 -11.80 -1.42
N GLY A 120 3.85 -12.92 -2.15
CA GLY A 120 2.70 -13.55 -2.81
C GLY A 120 1.65 -14.05 -1.81
N GLN A 121 2.06 -14.60 -0.67
CA GLN A 121 1.14 -15.01 0.40
C GLN A 121 0.43 -13.81 1.04
N LEU A 122 1.13 -12.71 1.30
CA LEU A 122 0.54 -11.47 1.81
C LEU A 122 -0.53 -10.93 0.85
N LYS A 123 -0.24 -10.88 -0.45
CA LYS A 123 -1.20 -10.46 -1.47
C LYS A 123 -2.47 -11.32 -1.45
N ARG A 124 -2.33 -12.65 -1.37
CA ARG A 124 -3.48 -13.58 -1.34
C ARG A 124 -4.34 -13.41 -0.09
N ARG A 125 -3.72 -13.24 1.10
CA ARG A 125 -4.45 -13.07 2.36
C ARG A 125 -5.29 -11.79 2.37
N ARG A 126 -4.77 -10.69 1.79
CA ARG A 126 -5.45 -9.37 1.81
C ARG A 126 -6.59 -9.24 0.82
N ILE A 127 -6.57 -10.00 -0.26
CA ILE A 127 -7.61 -9.97 -1.29
C ILE A 127 -9.01 -10.31 -0.74
N TRP A 128 -9.10 -10.98 0.41
CA TRP A 128 -10.37 -11.48 0.95
C TRP A 128 -10.97 -10.62 2.08
N LYS A 129 -10.23 -9.62 2.58
CA LYS A 129 -10.77 -8.71 3.61
C LYS A 129 -11.45 -7.51 2.96
N PRO A 130 -12.69 -7.16 3.36
CA PRO A 130 -13.31 -5.90 2.96
C PRO A 130 -12.47 -4.71 3.40
N VAL A 131 -12.37 -3.69 2.56
CA VAL A 131 -11.66 -2.43 2.85
C VAL A 131 -12.56 -1.29 2.42
N ARG A 132 -13.14 -0.58 3.37
CA ARG A 132 -14.05 0.53 3.10
C ARG A 132 -13.33 1.81 2.68
N VAL A 133 -12.26 2.16 3.38
CA VAL A 133 -11.49 3.40 3.16
C VAL A 133 -10.11 3.07 2.64
N LEU A 134 -9.82 3.50 1.43
CA LEU A 134 -8.55 3.23 0.74
C LEU A 134 -7.72 4.50 0.59
N GLY A 135 -6.53 4.52 1.16
CA GLY A 135 -5.54 5.56 0.90
C GLY A 135 -4.78 5.29 -0.39
N LEU A 136 -4.57 6.31 -1.20
CA LEU A 136 -3.82 6.23 -2.46
C LEU A 136 -2.73 7.29 -2.49
N ASP A 137 -1.56 6.92 -2.99
CA ASP A 137 -0.48 7.86 -3.23
C ASP A 137 0.55 7.25 -4.19
N GLY A 138 1.20 8.10 -4.97
CA GLY A 138 2.26 7.73 -5.88
C GLY A 138 3.64 7.70 -5.24
N ALA A 139 4.51 6.87 -5.74
CA ALA A 139 5.90 6.86 -5.35
C ALA A 139 6.82 6.54 -6.53
N TYR A 140 8.01 7.12 -6.50
CA TYR A 140 9.06 6.85 -7.47
C TYR A 140 10.15 5.99 -6.84
N VAL A 141 10.45 4.84 -7.46
CA VAL A 141 11.37 3.85 -6.91
C VAL A 141 12.44 3.46 -7.93
N ARG A 142 13.69 3.36 -7.48
CA ARG A 142 14.80 2.93 -8.34
C ARG A 142 14.67 1.46 -8.72
N ALA A 143 14.56 1.21 -10.04
CA ALA A 143 14.41 -0.12 -10.61
C ALA A 143 15.16 -0.22 -11.94
N TRP A 144 14.88 -1.24 -12.75
CA TRP A 144 15.53 -1.47 -14.05
C TRP A 144 15.44 -0.22 -14.95
N GLY A 145 16.55 0.19 -15.50
CA GLY A 145 16.61 1.32 -16.43
C GLY A 145 16.29 2.70 -15.84
N GLY A 146 16.32 2.86 -14.49
CA GLY A 146 16.14 4.17 -13.85
C GLY A 146 15.08 4.20 -12.75
N VAL A 147 14.39 5.33 -12.60
CA VAL A 147 13.30 5.53 -11.63
C VAL A 147 11.98 5.10 -12.26
N ARG A 148 11.15 4.40 -11.52
CA ARG A 148 9.85 3.87 -11.98
C ARG A 148 8.73 4.35 -11.09
N PRO A 149 7.59 4.81 -11.67
CA PRO A 149 6.42 5.18 -10.92
C PRO A 149 5.72 3.94 -10.37
N VAL A 150 5.22 4.02 -9.14
CA VAL A 150 4.34 3.03 -8.55
C VAL A 150 3.19 3.70 -7.84
N LEU A 151 2.00 3.17 -7.97
CA LEU A 151 0.83 3.58 -7.22
C LEU A 151 0.60 2.59 -6.09
N VAL A 152 0.41 3.10 -4.89
CA VAL A 152 0.24 2.32 -3.66
C VAL A 152 -1.18 2.54 -3.14
N ALA A 153 -1.89 1.44 -2.94
CA ALA A 153 -3.21 1.42 -2.31
C ALA A 153 -3.09 0.81 -0.92
N VAL A 154 -3.57 1.51 0.10
CA VAL A 154 -3.43 1.18 1.52
C VAL A 154 -4.80 1.11 2.18
N ASP A 155 -5.07 0.06 2.92
CA ASP A 155 -6.15 -0.01 3.88
C ASP A 155 -5.84 0.97 5.03
N LEU A 156 -6.61 2.05 5.15
CA LEU A 156 -6.37 3.07 6.17
C LEU A 156 -6.82 2.64 7.56
N GLY A 157 -7.70 1.65 7.67
CA GLY A 157 -8.07 1.05 8.95
C GLY A 157 -6.92 0.24 9.56
N GLU A 158 -6.33 -0.66 8.77
CA GLU A 158 -5.21 -1.51 9.22
C GLU A 158 -3.82 -0.87 8.95
N LYS A 159 -3.73 0.23 8.21
CA LYS A 159 -2.48 0.91 7.78
C LYS A 159 -1.51 -0.05 7.08
N GLN A 160 -2.07 -0.85 6.18
CA GLN A 160 -1.35 -1.91 5.48
C GLN A 160 -1.54 -1.79 3.96
N PRO A 161 -0.51 -2.09 3.13
CA PRO A 161 -0.66 -2.04 1.69
C PRO A 161 -1.62 -3.14 1.22
N VAL A 162 -2.61 -2.78 0.42
CA VAL A 162 -3.58 -3.68 -0.21
C VAL A 162 -3.10 -4.10 -1.59
N ALA A 163 -2.67 -3.13 -2.37
CA ALA A 163 -2.16 -3.34 -3.71
C ALA A 163 -1.06 -2.34 -4.05
N ILE A 164 -0.15 -2.77 -4.92
CA ILE A 164 0.89 -1.92 -5.49
C ILE A 164 0.94 -2.21 -6.98
N GLY A 165 0.80 -1.15 -7.79
CA GLY A 165 0.86 -1.23 -9.25
C GLY A 165 2.06 -0.49 -9.83
N TYR A 166 2.57 -0.96 -10.96
CA TYR A 166 3.45 -0.17 -11.81
C TYR A 166 2.55 0.77 -12.63
N VAL A 167 2.20 1.90 -12.03
CA VAL A 167 1.22 2.87 -12.52
C VAL A 167 1.75 4.27 -12.26
N ASP A 168 1.66 5.11 -13.26
CA ASP A 168 1.90 6.54 -13.12
C ASP A 168 0.61 7.21 -12.65
N GLU A 169 0.66 7.89 -11.50
CA GLU A 169 -0.48 8.59 -10.90
C GLU A 169 -0.99 9.76 -11.74
N TYR A 170 -0.15 10.31 -12.64
CA TYR A 170 -0.55 11.37 -13.57
C TYR A 170 -1.33 10.84 -14.78
N ASN A 171 -1.51 9.52 -14.91
CA ASN A 171 -2.35 8.92 -15.94
C ASN A 171 -3.68 8.43 -15.36
N PRO A 172 -4.78 9.20 -15.49
CA PRO A 172 -6.06 8.87 -14.86
C PRO A 172 -6.68 7.56 -15.35
N GLN A 173 -6.41 7.19 -16.61
CA GLN A 173 -6.90 5.90 -17.14
C GLN A 173 -6.16 4.71 -16.53
N ALA A 174 -4.85 4.84 -16.32
CA ALA A 174 -4.04 3.82 -15.68
C ALA A 174 -4.42 3.67 -14.20
N VAL A 175 -4.65 4.80 -13.49
CA VAL A 175 -5.14 4.82 -12.11
C VAL A 175 -6.51 4.15 -12.02
N ARG A 176 -7.45 4.48 -12.90
CA ARG A 176 -8.77 3.83 -12.93
C ARG A 176 -8.67 2.33 -13.13
N ARG A 177 -7.90 1.86 -14.13
CA ARG A 177 -7.70 0.42 -14.39
C ARG A 177 -7.09 -0.33 -13.19
N PHE A 178 -6.24 0.34 -12.42
CA PHE A 178 -5.67 -0.22 -11.21
C PHE A 178 -6.70 -0.31 -10.08
N LEU A 179 -7.54 0.71 -9.90
CA LEU A 179 -8.51 0.82 -8.81
C LEU A 179 -9.78 0.00 -9.01
N GLU A 180 -10.33 -0.02 -10.21
CA GLU A 180 -11.63 -0.64 -10.50
C GLU A 180 -11.76 -2.08 -9.99
N PRO A 181 -10.79 -3.00 -10.21
CA PRO A 181 -10.86 -4.34 -9.65
C PRO A 181 -10.74 -4.38 -8.12
N LEU A 182 -10.03 -3.43 -7.50
CA LEU A 182 -9.92 -3.33 -6.04
C LEU A 182 -11.23 -2.88 -5.42
N VAL A 183 -11.85 -1.84 -5.99
CA VAL A 183 -13.15 -1.31 -5.55
C VAL A 183 -14.21 -2.41 -5.56
N LYS A 184 -14.36 -3.11 -6.68
CA LYS A 184 -15.35 -4.19 -6.83
C LYS A 184 -15.12 -5.37 -5.88
N ARG A 185 -13.85 -5.71 -5.62
CA ARG A 185 -13.50 -6.89 -4.83
C ARG A 185 -13.53 -6.64 -3.33
N LEU A 186 -13.11 -5.46 -2.89
CA LEU A 186 -12.92 -5.13 -1.49
C LEU A 186 -14.09 -4.36 -0.89
N GLY A 187 -15.02 -3.85 -1.72
CA GLY A 187 -16.14 -3.03 -1.26
C GLY A 187 -15.71 -1.63 -0.85
N VAL A 188 -14.71 -1.05 -1.55
CA VAL A 188 -14.25 0.31 -1.27
C VAL A 188 -15.35 1.30 -1.58
N SER A 189 -15.64 2.21 -0.66
CA SER A 189 -16.60 3.31 -0.81
C SER A 189 -15.96 4.70 -0.75
N VAL A 190 -14.80 4.82 -0.11
CA VAL A 190 -14.10 6.10 0.06
C VAL A 190 -12.64 5.95 -0.33
N ILE A 191 -12.10 6.94 -1.04
CA ILE A 191 -10.65 7.08 -1.24
C ILE A 191 -10.12 8.32 -0.56
N VAL A 192 -8.91 8.24 -0.02
CA VAL A 192 -8.17 9.37 0.57
C VAL A 192 -6.89 9.56 -0.23
N THR A 193 -6.69 10.75 -0.80
CA THR A 193 -5.54 11.04 -1.67
C THR A 193 -4.95 12.42 -1.37
N ASP A 194 -3.86 12.77 -2.04
CA ASP A 194 -3.44 14.15 -2.18
C ASP A 194 -4.39 14.94 -3.14
N ASP A 195 -4.11 16.22 -3.35
CA ASP A 195 -4.94 17.15 -4.14
C ASP A 195 -4.59 17.12 -5.64
N LEU A 196 -4.41 15.93 -6.22
CA LEU A 196 -4.29 15.78 -7.67
C LEU A 196 -5.67 15.71 -8.33
N VAL A 197 -5.92 16.60 -9.30
CA VAL A 197 -7.20 16.71 -10.02
C VAL A 197 -7.65 15.38 -10.63
N HIS A 198 -6.72 14.54 -11.05
CA HIS A 198 -7.01 13.23 -11.64
C HIS A 198 -7.74 12.28 -10.71
N TYR A 199 -7.47 12.32 -9.41
CA TYR A 199 -8.13 11.45 -8.44
C TYR A 199 -9.61 11.76 -8.29
N LYS A 200 -10.00 13.05 -8.35
CA LYS A 200 -11.42 13.46 -8.35
C LYS A 200 -12.19 12.81 -9.50
N THR A 201 -11.69 12.95 -10.72
CA THR A 201 -12.32 12.37 -11.91
C THR A 201 -12.40 10.85 -11.85
N VAL A 202 -11.39 10.18 -11.27
CA VAL A 202 -11.40 8.72 -11.12
C VAL A 202 -12.40 8.30 -10.05
N ALA A 203 -12.48 9.01 -8.91
CA ALA A 203 -13.46 8.75 -7.85
C ALA A 203 -14.89 8.87 -8.37
N GLU A 204 -15.21 9.96 -9.07
CA GLU A 204 -16.52 10.18 -9.69
C GLU A 204 -16.92 9.05 -10.65
N LYS A 205 -16.00 8.64 -11.54
CA LYS A 205 -16.24 7.54 -12.50
C LYS A 205 -16.42 6.17 -11.84
N LEU A 206 -15.90 5.98 -10.64
CA LEU A 206 -16.03 4.74 -9.88
C LEU A 206 -17.14 4.79 -8.82
N GLY A 207 -17.85 5.92 -8.68
CA GLY A 207 -18.90 6.11 -7.69
C GLY A 207 -18.37 6.12 -6.27
N LEU A 208 -17.17 6.64 -6.03
CA LEU A 208 -16.51 6.69 -4.74
C LEU A 208 -16.59 8.09 -4.13
N GLU A 209 -16.74 8.18 -2.82
CA GLU A 209 -16.45 9.42 -2.12
C GLU A 209 -14.95 9.68 -2.07
N HIS A 210 -14.57 10.96 -2.18
CA HIS A 210 -13.18 11.36 -2.27
C HIS A 210 -12.83 12.36 -1.17
N GLN A 211 -12.05 11.91 -0.18
CA GLN A 211 -11.42 12.77 0.81
C GLN A 211 -10.06 13.24 0.31
N ILE A 212 -9.86 14.54 0.24
CA ILE A 212 -8.55 15.13 -0.04
C ILE A 212 -7.79 15.32 1.30
N CYS A 213 -6.54 14.91 1.33
CA CYS A 213 -5.69 14.99 2.52
C CYS A 213 -5.50 16.43 3.00
N GLN A 214 -5.99 16.75 4.20
CA GLN A 214 -5.91 18.07 4.81
C GLN A 214 -4.49 18.58 4.98
N PHE A 215 -3.53 17.71 5.24
CA PHE A 215 -2.13 18.10 5.37
C PHE A 215 -1.60 18.70 4.07
N HIS A 216 -1.87 18.07 2.92
CA HIS A 216 -1.44 18.56 1.62
C HIS A 216 -2.12 19.86 1.22
N VAL A 217 -3.43 19.95 1.45
CA VAL A 217 -4.20 21.17 1.18
C VAL A 217 -3.69 22.34 2.01
N ARG A 218 -3.58 22.19 3.32
CA ARG A 218 -3.08 23.25 4.22
C ARG A 218 -1.68 23.69 3.85
N ARG A 219 -0.80 22.74 3.51
CA ARG A 219 0.57 23.04 3.08
C ARG A 219 0.60 23.80 1.76
N TRP A 220 -0.22 23.39 0.79
CA TRP A 220 -0.32 24.08 -0.50
C TRP A 220 -0.90 25.48 -0.32
N VAL A 221 -2.05 25.63 0.36
CA VAL A 221 -2.66 26.93 0.66
C VAL A 221 -1.67 27.86 1.35
N GLY A 222 -1.03 27.38 2.43
CA GLY A 222 -0.05 28.18 3.18
C GLY A 222 1.11 28.68 2.31
N ARG A 223 1.61 27.87 1.39
CA ARG A 223 2.65 28.29 0.41
C ARG A 223 2.13 29.34 -0.52
N THR A 224 0.96 29.12 -1.14
CA THR A 224 0.34 30.06 -2.08
C THR A 224 0.05 31.41 -1.38
N LEU A 225 -0.48 31.40 -0.16
CA LEU A 225 -0.73 32.63 0.59
C LEU A 225 0.55 33.40 0.93
N LYS A 226 1.66 32.69 1.21
CA LYS A 226 2.96 33.32 1.44
C LYS A 226 3.48 33.98 0.17
N GLU A 227 3.33 33.36 -0.98
CA GLU A 227 3.72 33.92 -2.27
C GLU A 227 2.86 35.13 -2.66
N LEU A 228 1.55 35.07 -2.40
CA LEU A 228 0.62 36.14 -2.69
C LEU A 228 0.83 37.38 -1.80
N ASN A 229 1.23 37.20 -0.54
CA ASN A 229 1.34 38.28 0.45
C ASN A 229 2.26 39.43 0.00
N SER A 230 3.27 39.16 -0.81
CA SER A 230 4.20 40.18 -1.34
C SER A 230 3.71 40.89 -2.57
N GLY A 231 2.72 40.37 -3.28
CA GLY A 231 2.24 40.90 -4.55
C GLY A 231 0.80 41.45 -4.53
N LEU A 232 0.08 41.23 -3.43
CA LEU A 232 -1.31 41.73 -3.29
C LEU A 232 -1.33 43.20 -2.90
N PRO A 233 -2.30 43.99 -3.43
CA PRO A 233 -2.60 45.32 -2.93
C PRO A 233 -3.01 45.26 -1.45
N GLN A 234 -2.63 46.28 -0.65
CA GLN A 234 -2.85 46.33 0.78
C GLN A 234 -4.32 46.16 1.18
N GLU A 235 -5.23 46.67 0.36
CA GLU A 235 -6.69 46.56 0.53
C GLU A 235 -7.23 45.13 0.50
N TRP A 236 -6.46 44.15 -0.04
CA TRP A 236 -6.86 42.74 -0.16
C TRP A 236 -6.09 41.80 0.81
N LEU A 237 -5.16 42.30 1.61
CA LEU A 237 -4.37 41.46 2.53
C LEU A 237 -5.25 40.77 3.60
N TRP A 238 -6.35 41.40 4.01
CA TRP A 238 -7.28 40.81 4.97
C TRP A 238 -7.89 39.48 4.49
N VAL A 239 -7.97 39.28 3.18
CA VAL A 239 -8.50 38.02 2.61
C VAL A 239 -7.59 36.84 2.94
N ILE A 240 -6.27 37.08 3.04
CA ILE A 240 -5.30 36.05 3.47
C ILE A 240 -5.65 35.51 4.86
N ASP A 241 -5.98 36.39 5.80
CA ASP A 241 -6.28 35.98 7.17
C ASP A 241 -7.66 35.32 7.27
N GLU A 242 -8.63 35.77 6.45
CA GLU A 242 -9.91 35.08 6.37
C GLU A 242 -9.79 33.68 5.76
N ILE A 243 -8.95 33.48 4.74
CA ILE A 243 -8.66 32.14 4.18
C ILE A 243 -8.02 31.25 5.26
N LYS A 244 -7.02 31.76 6.01
CA LYS A 244 -6.38 31.00 7.10
C LYS A 244 -7.38 30.57 8.15
N LYS A 245 -8.29 31.48 8.56
CA LYS A 245 -9.37 31.22 9.52
C LYS A 245 -10.31 30.13 9.01
N LEU A 246 -10.84 30.27 7.80
CA LEU A 246 -11.74 29.28 7.19
C LEU A 246 -11.06 27.90 7.06
N MET A 247 -9.79 27.86 6.70
CA MET A 247 -9.00 26.63 6.61
C MET A 247 -8.69 26.01 7.97
N ALA A 248 -8.65 26.79 9.05
CA ALA A 248 -8.47 26.27 10.41
C ALA A 248 -9.78 25.70 10.98
N GLU A 249 -10.87 26.44 10.83
CA GLU A 249 -12.19 26.12 11.38
C GLU A 249 -12.96 25.06 10.57
N LEU A 250 -12.72 24.97 9.27
CA LEU A 250 -13.39 24.07 8.32
C LEU A 250 -14.94 24.16 8.44
N PRO A 251 -15.56 25.34 8.36
CA PRO A 251 -17.00 25.46 8.56
C PRO A 251 -17.81 24.75 7.47
N LEU A 252 -19.03 24.34 7.81
CA LEU A 252 -19.94 23.67 6.86
C LEU A 252 -20.17 24.50 5.61
N GLU A 253 -20.37 25.81 5.77
CA GLU A 253 -20.64 26.75 4.68
C GLU A 253 -19.36 27.32 4.01
N GLY A 254 -18.21 26.71 4.25
CA GLY A 254 -16.92 27.22 3.72
C GLY A 254 -16.93 27.40 2.21
N SER A 255 -17.52 26.46 1.45
CA SER A 255 -17.69 26.59 0.00
C SER A 255 -18.34 27.92 -0.38
N LYS A 256 -19.49 28.26 0.24
CA LYS A 256 -20.22 29.49 0.01
C LYS A 256 -19.40 30.72 0.41
N ARG A 257 -18.71 30.67 1.56
CA ARG A 257 -17.88 31.78 2.04
C ARG A 257 -16.71 32.08 1.09
N PHE A 258 -16.01 31.05 0.60
CA PHE A 258 -14.95 31.22 -0.40
C PHE A 258 -15.48 31.79 -1.72
N TYR A 259 -16.66 31.35 -2.15
CA TYR A 259 -17.29 31.85 -3.35
C TYR A 259 -17.72 33.33 -3.22
N GLU A 260 -18.24 33.74 -2.07
CA GLU A 260 -18.55 35.16 -1.80
C GLU A 260 -17.28 36.03 -1.75
N LEU A 261 -16.20 35.56 -1.16
CA LEU A 261 -14.89 36.25 -1.25
C LEU A 261 -14.41 36.39 -2.68
N TRP A 262 -14.51 35.30 -3.48
CA TRP A 262 -14.14 35.31 -4.90
C TRP A 262 -14.87 36.36 -5.70
N LYS A 263 -16.18 36.59 -5.46
CA LYS A 263 -16.99 37.62 -6.12
C LYS A 263 -16.51 39.05 -5.82
N GLN A 264 -16.02 39.29 -4.62
CA GLN A 264 -15.58 40.62 -4.19
C GLN A 264 -14.25 41.05 -4.83
N ILE A 265 -13.39 40.10 -5.16
CA ILE A 265 -12.06 40.39 -5.68
C ILE A 265 -12.15 40.77 -7.17
N PRO A 266 -11.63 41.94 -7.55
CA PRO A 266 -11.65 42.38 -8.96
C PRO A 266 -10.78 41.46 -9.82
N ILE A 267 -11.10 41.41 -11.10
CA ILE A 267 -10.28 40.75 -12.10
C ILE A 267 -9.00 41.59 -12.28
N GLY A 268 -7.86 40.92 -12.21
CA GLY A 268 -6.58 41.59 -12.40
C GLY A 268 -6.44 42.16 -13.82
N ARG A 269 -5.60 43.15 -14.01
CA ARG A 269 -5.28 43.63 -15.34
C ARG A 269 -4.49 42.58 -16.08
N HIS A 270 -5.06 41.99 -17.13
CA HIS A 270 -4.36 41.04 -17.97
C HIS A 270 -3.27 41.77 -18.75
N GLY A 271 -2.03 41.38 -18.54
CA GLY A 271 -0.92 41.71 -19.39
C GLY A 271 -1.03 41.01 -20.77
N ARG A 272 -0.05 41.21 -21.64
CA ARG A 272 0.06 40.54 -22.95
C ARG A 272 0.08 39.00 -22.74
N MET A 273 -0.44 38.26 -23.73
CA MET A 273 -0.35 36.80 -23.78
C MET A 273 1.07 36.33 -23.39
N HIS A 274 1.16 35.41 -22.45
CA HIS A 274 2.39 34.86 -21.81
C HIS A 274 2.95 35.61 -20.59
N GLN A 275 2.27 36.63 -20.05
CA GLN A 275 2.65 37.15 -18.72
C GLN A 275 2.08 36.30 -17.60
N PRO A 276 2.80 36.16 -16.46
CA PRO A 276 2.26 35.47 -15.26
C PRO A 276 1.00 36.19 -14.79
N LEU A 277 0.08 35.37 -14.22
CA LEU A 277 -1.17 35.90 -13.66
C LEU A 277 -0.87 36.91 -12.56
N SER A 278 -1.69 37.98 -12.51
CA SER A 278 -1.61 38.97 -11.43
C SER A 278 -1.86 38.29 -10.06
N ALA A 279 -1.39 38.88 -8.97
CA ALA A 279 -1.64 38.36 -7.64
C ALA A 279 -3.15 38.29 -7.32
N LEU A 280 -3.95 39.22 -7.82
CA LEU A 280 -5.41 39.17 -7.70
C LEU A 280 -6.03 37.98 -8.44
N ASP A 281 -5.57 37.70 -9.67
CA ASP A 281 -6.09 36.54 -10.41
C ASP A 281 -5.67 35.22 -9.79
N GLN A 282 -4.44 35.13 -9.26
CA GLN A 282 -3.99 33.96 -8.49
C GLN A 282 -4.83 33.77 -7.21
N LEU A 283 -5.16 34.86 -6.49
CA LEU A 283 -6.03 34.81 -5.33
C LEU A 283 -7.45 34.35 -5.71
N ARG A 284 -7.98 34.85 -6.82
CA ARG A 284 -9.28 34.41 -7.37
C ARG A 284 -9.27 32.92 -7.69
N GLN A 285 -8.21 32.42 -8.36
CA GLN A 285 -8.08 30.99 -8.65
C GLN A 285 -8.02 30.13 -7.37
N LEU A 286 -7.27 30.60 -6.36
CA LEU A 286 -7.20 29.93 -5.07
C LEU A 286 -8.58 29.83 -4.42
N LEU A 287 -9.32 30.93 -4.31
CA LEU A 287 -10.65 30.98 -3.71
C LEU A 287 -11.66 30.10 -4.44
N LEU A 288 -11.66 30.15 -5.78
CA LEU A 288 -12.56 29.32 -6.58
C LEU A 288 -12.26 27.82 -6.36
N ARG A 289 -10.99 27.44 -6.40
CA ARG A 289 -10.59 26.05 -6.14
C ARG A 289 -10.98 25.59 -4.73
N LEU A 290 -10.77 26.42 -3.71
CA LEU A 290 -11.19 26.09 -2.34
C LEU A 290 -12.70 25.92 -2.24
N SER A 291 -13.48 26.78 -2.90
CA SER A 291 -14.93 26.67 -2.95
C SER A 291 -15.40 25.38 -3.63
N GLU A 292 -14.85 25.05 -4.81
CA GLU A 292 -15.25 23.88 -5.59
C GLU A 292 -14.87 22.54 -4.97
N HIS A 293 -13.76 22.50 -4.23
CA HIS A 293 -13.28 21.28 -3.60
C HIS A 293 -13.63 21.16 -2.11
N TRP A 294 -14.38 22.13 -1.55
CA TRP A 294 -14.68 22.19 -0.13
C TRP A 294 -15.33 20.92 0.42
N PRO A 295 -16.31 20.27 -0.24
CA PRO A 295 -16.87 19.02 0.23
C PRO A 295 -15.81 17.91 0.35
N GLN A 296 -14.90 17.79 -0.61
CA GLN A 296 -13.84 16.79 -0.59
C GLN A 296 -12.80 17.02 0.52
N TYR A 297 -12.69 18.23 1.05
CA TYR A 297 -11.83 18.51 2.21
C TYR A 297 -12.46 18.07 3.54
N ARG A 298 -13.73 17.67 3.57
CA ARG A 298 -14.52 17.47 4.78
C ARG A 298 -15.27 16.15 4.82
N VAL A 299 -14.97 15.17 3.96
CA VAL A 299 -15.68 13.87 3.96
C VAL A 299 -15.65 13.21 5.35
N PHE A 300 -14.59 13.38 6.12
CA PHE A 300 -14.46 12.88 7.49
C PHE A 300 -15.52 13.41 8.48
N ASP A 301 -16.20 14.54 8.18
CA ASP A 301 -17.22 15.09 9.05
C ASP A 301 -18.51 14.26 9.07
N TRP A 302 -18.89 13.66 7.95
CA TRP A 302 -20.06 12.78 7.84
C TRP A 302 -19.71 11.31 7.70
N GLN A 303 -18.41 11.00 7.61
CA GLN A 303 -17.86 9.66 7.53
C GLN A 303 -16.80 9.50 8.63
N PRO A 304 -17.18 9.21 9.88
CA PRO A 304 -16.28 9.33 11.04
C PRO A 304 -15.10 8.36 11.06
N ASP A 305 -15.11 7.29 10.28
CA ASP A 305 -13.99 6.36 10.10
C ASP A 305 -13.04 6.75 8.97
N VAL A 306 -13.35 7.83 8.22
CA VAL A 306 -12.46 8.38 7.20
C VAL A 306 -11.45 9.32 7.87
N PRO A 307 -10.14 9.04 7.78
CA PRO A 307 -9.16 9.94 8.34
C PRO A 307 -9.06 11.23 7.51
N TRP A 308 -8.88 12.35 8.16
CA TRP A 308 -8.70 13.66 7.53
C TRP A 308 -7.35 13.82 6.79
N THR A 309 -6.41 12.90 7.02
CA THR A 309 -5.09 12.88 6.36
C THR A 309 -4.79 11.51 5.75
N ASN A 310 -3.89 11.50 4.77
CA ASN A 310 -3.37 10.28 4.13
C ASN A 310 -2.11 9.73 4.81
N ASN A 311 -1.88 10.06 6.10
CA ASN A 311 -0.69 9.67 6.84
C ASN A 311 -0.45 8.15 6.87
N GLY A 312 -1.52 7.35 6.87
CA GLY A 312 -1.41 5.88 6.81
C GLY A 312 -0.70 5.41 5.53
N THR A 313 -1.03 6.01 4.38
CA THR A 313 -0.37 5.72 3.11
C THR A 313 1.07 6.22 3.08
N GLU A 314 1.31 7.44 3.57
CA GLU A 314 2.66 8.02 3.65
C GLU A 314 3.59 7.16 4.52
N GLN A 315 3.12 6.62 5.66
CA GLN A 315 3.88 5.70 6.51
C GLN A 315 4.24 4.40 5.78
N VAL A 316 3.30 3.83 5.02
CA VAL A 316 3.56 2.63 4.21
C VAL A 316 4.62 2.93 3.15
N ILE A 317 4.46 4.03 2.41
CA ILE A 317 5.42 4.46 1.39
C ILE A 317 6.79 4.79 2.03
N GLY A 318 6.80 5.38 3.20
CA GLY A 318 8.02 5.63 3.98
C GLY A 318 8.81 4.34 4.25
N ARG A 319 8.14 3.28 4.72
CA ARG A 319 8.75 1.95 4.90
C ARG A 319 9.30 1.38 3.58
N MET A 320 8.53 1.50 2.49
CA MET A 320 8.95 1.05 1.15
C MET A 320 10.19 1.82 0.65
N LYS A 321 10.18 3.15 0.77
CA LYS A 321 11.31 4.01 0.37
C LYS A 321 12.56 3.73 1.21
N MET A 322 12.42 3.55 2.52
CA MET A 322 13.53 3.20 3.42
C MET A 322 14.19 1.88 2.97
N ARG A 323 13.41 0.85 2.68
CA ARG A 323 13.95 -0.43 2.17
C ARG A 323 14.56 -0.29 0.78
N SER A 324 13.93 0.47 -0.10
CA SER A 324 14.40 0.67 -1.47
C SER A 324 15.78 1.36 -1.55
N ARG A 325 16.13 2.21 -0.57
CA ARG A 325 17.46 2.84 -0.46
C ARG A 325 18.58 1.82 -0.18
N THR A 326 18.27 0.71 0.50
CA THR A 326 19.25 -0.31 0.88
C THR A 326 19.37 -1.44 -0.16
N VAL A 327 18.48 -1.53 -1.14
CA VAL A 327 18.59 -2.44 -2.28
C VAL A 327 19.27 -1.74 -3.46
N ARG A 328 20.10 -2.48 -4.22
CA ARG A 328 20.79 -1.97 -5.44
C ARG A 328 19.83 -1.81 -6.64
N GLY A 329 18.56 -1.48 -6.39
CA GLY A 329 17.48 -1.43 -7.36
C GLY A 329 16.88 -2.80 -7.67
N TYR A 330 15.63 -2.75 -8.10
CA TYR A 330 14.89 -3.94 -8.52
C TYR A 330 15.18 -4.24 -9.99
N LYS A 331 15.38 -5.52 -10.33
CA LYS A 331 15.75 -5.95 -11.70
C LYS A 331 14.56 -6.30 -12.58
N THR A 332 13.41 -6.60 -11.99
CA THR A 332 12.18 -7.00 -12.69
C THR A 332 10.96 -6.37 -12.05
N GLN A 333 9.89 -6.19 -12.83
CA GLN A 333 8.62 -5.67 -12.32
C GLN A 333 8.01 -6.55 -11.21
N PRO A 334 7.93 -7.90 -11.34
CA PRO A 334 7.45 -8.73 -10.22
C PRO A 334 8.32 -8.59 -8.97
N GLY A 335 9.64 -8.52 -9.13
CA GLY A 335 10.57 -8.31 -8.02
C GLY A 335 10.37 -6.97 -7.31
N LEU A 336 10.10 -5.91 -8.05
CA LEU A 336 9.74 -4.59 -7.52
C LEU A 336 8.45 -4.66 -6.70
N LEU A 337 7.35 -5.10 -7.31
CA LEU A 337 6.03 -5.09 -6.68
C LEU A 337 5.97 -6.00 -5.44
N ASN A 338 6.61 -7.17 -5.50
CA ASN A 338 6.71 -8.07 -4.35
C ASN A 338 7.61 -7.52 -3.25
N GLY A 339 8.75 -6.94 -3.62
CA GLY A 339 9.64 -6.29 -2.66
C GLY A 339 8.97 -5.13 -1.94
N LEU A 340 8.27 -4.26 -2.65
CA LEU A 340 7.54 -3.14 -2.04
C LEU A 340 6.39 -3.64 -1.14
N MET A 341 5.63 -4.65 -1.58
CA MET A 341 4.57 -5.26 -0.77
C MET A 341 5.12 -5.78 0.57
N LEU A 342 6.22 -6.52 0.52
CA LEU A 342 6.86 -7.05 1.72
C LEU A 342 7.43 -5.94 2.62
N ALA A 343 8.05 -4.91 2.03
CA ALA A 343 8.61 -3.78 2.77
C ALA A 343 7.54 -2.90 3.42
N GLY A 344 6.44 -2.66 2.72
CA GLY A 344 5.32 -1.82 3.20
C GLY A 344 4.47 -2.47 4.28
N THR A 345 4.43 -3.81 4.32
CA THR A 345 3.62 -4.55 5.31
C THR A 345 4.23 -4.43 6.71
N SER A 346 3.46 -4.10 7.74
CA SER A 346 3.91 -4.14 9.14
C SER A 346 4.16 -5.58 9.61
N PRO A 347 5.14 -5.86 10.47
CA PRO A 347 5.20 -7.14 11.18
C PRO A 347 3.97 -7.22 12.09
N GLU A 348 3.25 -8.33 12.03
CA GLU A 348 2.28 -8.72 13.04
C GLU A 348 3.01 -9.39 14.19
#